data_f432b6bfd7239e01287675dfa2669213
#
_entry.id   f432b6bfd7239e01287675dfa2669213
#
_cell.length_a   1.000
_cell.length_b   1.000
_cell.length_c   1.000
_cell.angle_alpha   90.00
_cell.angle_beta   90.00
_cell.angle_gamma   90.00
#
_symmetry.space_group_name_H-M   'P 1'
#
loop_
_entity.id
_entity.type
_entity.pdbx_description
1 polymer ?
#
loop_
_entity_poly.entity_id
_entity_poly.type
_entity_poly.pdbx_seq_one_letter_code
_entity_poly.pdbx_strand_id
1 'polypeptide(L)'
;MGGEGTTEMPYVKPEFRTALDPAIAALADRIAELAGAMPEETAFAGLLNYACTSLAMRVVESRFGGIRYGTIATVTGVFKNVADEFYRRVAAPYEDRQIEANGDVAQYDAAAKRLRKRR
;
A
#
# COMPACT_ATOMS: atom_id res chain seq x y z
N MET A 1 27.24 -0.43 1.67
CA MET A 1 26.72 -0.40 1.61
C MET A 1 26.09 -0.78 1.39
N GLY A 2 26.03 -1.08 1.36
CA GLY A 2 25.37 -1.39 1.13
C GLY A 2 24.56 -1.65 0.93
N GLY A 3 24.32 -1.96 0.89
CA GLY A 3 23.48 -2.24 0.59
C GLY A 3 22.73 -2.45 0.60
N GLU A 4 22.83 -2.44 0.81
CA GLU A 4 22.12 -2.72 0.87
C GLU A 4 21.19 -2.68 0.59
N GLY A 5 20.92 -2.67 0.36
CA GLY A 5 20.02 -2.53 -0.07
C GLY A 5 19.06 -2.91 -0.21
N THR A 6 18.90 -2.96 -0.05
CA THR A 6 18.25 -3.49 -0.20
C THR A 6 17.11 -3.42 -0.31
N THR A 7 16.71 -3.51 -0.51
CA THR A 7 15.65 -3.79 -0.90
C THR A 7 14.63 -3.74 -0.03
N GLU A 8 14.70 -3.69 0.95
CA GLU A 8 13.71 -3.75 1.73
C GLU A 8 13.01 -2.68 1.83
N MET A 9 12.45 -2.32 1.59
CA MET A 9 11.65 -1.49 1.61
C MET A 9 11.02 -1.21 2.27
N PRO A 10 10.41 -0.72 2.46
CA PRO A 10 9.87 0.45 2.30
C PRO A 10 10.13 1.35 3.39
N TYR A 11 10.91 1.15 4.20
CA TYR A 11 11.07 1.99 5.34
C TYR A 11 12.07 3.07 5.03
N VAL A 12 11.58 4.12 4.43
CA VAL A 12 12.34 5.29 4.09
C VAL A 12 12.80 6.00 5.34
N LYS A 13 14.01 6.51 5.33
CA LYS A 13 14.55 7.22 6.48
C LYS A 13 13.72 8.45 6.82
N PRO A 14 13.69 8.84 8.12
CA PRO A 14 12.85 9.95 8.52
C PRO A 14 13.08 11.26 7.77
N GLU A 15 14.31 11.56 7.40
CA GLU A 15 14.56 12.81 6.69
C GLU A 15 13.89 12.83 5.32
N PHE A 16 13.78 11.67 4.67
CA PHE A 16 13.10 11.61 3.38
C PHE A 16 11.59 11.66 3.55
N ARG A 17 11.08 11.10 4.64
CA ARG A 17 9.65 11.23 4.93
C ARG A 17 9.30 12.69 5.12
N THR A 18 10.09 13.38 5.91
CA THR A 18 9.86 14.80 6.17
C THR A 18 9.89 15.60 4.87
N ALA A 19 10.80 15.26 3.97
CA ALA A 19 10.91 15.97 2.70
C ALA A 19 9.69 15.75 1.81
N LEU A 20 9.08 14.56 1.87
CA LEU A 20 7.95 14.22 1.01
C LEU A 20 6.60 14.62 1.62
N ASP A 21 6.51 14.67 2.95
CA ASP A 21 5.24 14.82 3.63
C ASP A 21 4.42 16.04 3.19
N PRO A 22 5.00 17.23 2.99
CA PRO A 22 4.18 18.37 2.60
C PRO A 22 3.44 18.15 1.27
N ALA A 23 4.13 17.56 0.29
CA ALA A 23 3.49 17.30 -1.01
C ALA A 23 2.44 16.22 -0.89
N ILE A 24 2.71 15.19 -0.09
CA ILE A 24 1.75 14.11 0.13
C ILE A 24 0.50 14.66 0.82
N ALA A 25 0.69 15.49 1.85
CA ALA A 25 -0.43 16.07 2.57
C ALA A 25 -1.29 16.95 1.67
N ALA A 26 -0.66 17.75 0.83
CA ALA A 26 -1.39 18.62 -0.09
C ALA A 26 -2.22 17.78 -1.07
N LEU A 27 -1.64 16.72 -1.60
CA LEU A 27 -2.35 15.87 -2.53
C LEU A 27 -3.50 15.13 -1.83
N ALA A 28 -3.24 14.64 -0.62
CA ALA A 28 -4.27 13.95 0.14
C ALA A 28 -5.46 14.87 0.41
N ASP A 29 -5.19 16.10 0.82
CA ASP A 29 -6.25 17.07 1.08
C ASP A 29 -7.06 17.34 -0.17
N ARG A 30 -6.38 17.45 -1.30
CA ARG A 30 -7.07 17.72 -2.56
C ARG A 30 -7.96 16.55 -2.97
N ILE A 31 -7.46 15.32 -2.81
CA ILE A 31 -8.26 14.14 -3.12
C ILE A 31 -9.48 14.10 -2.23
N ALA A 32 -9.30 14.32 -0.93
CA ALA A 32 -10.40 14.28 0.02
C ALA A 32 -11.44 15.37 -0.31
N GLU A 33 -10.99 16.53 -0.70
CA GLU A 33 -11.88 17.63 -1.07
C GLU A 33 -12.71 17.27 -2.30
N LEU A 34 -12.07 16.74 -3.33
CA LEU A 34 -12.78 16.36 -4.55
C LEU A 34 -13.75 15.22 -4.27
N ALA A 35 -13.32 14.24 -3.49
CA ALA A 35 -14.18 13.11 -3.14
C ALA A 35 -15.38 13.58 -2.34
N GLY A 36 -15.18 14.54 -1.46
CA GLY A 36 -16.26 15.06 -0.63
C GLY A 36 -17.36 15.75 -1.41
N ALA A 37 -17.06 16.20 -2.63
CA ALA A 37 -18.05 16.83 -3.48
C ALA A 37 -18.83 15.85 -4.35
N MET A 38 -18.47 14.58 -4.29
CA MET A 38 -19.13 13.54 -5.08
C MET A 38 -20.13 12.80 -4.23
N PRO A 39 -21.25 12.35 -4.83
CA PRO A 39 -22.30 11.69 -4.04
C PRO A 39 -21.93 10.30 -3.55
N GLU A 40 -21.09 9.57 -4.28
CA GLU A 40 -20.75 8.21 -3.89
C GLU A 40 -19.65 8.24 -2.82
N GLU A 41 -19.88 7.50 -1.77
CA GLU A 41 -18.91 7.41 -0.68
C GLU A 41 -17.60 6.80 -1.15
N THR A 42 -17.65 5.92 -2.15
CA THR A 42 -16.47 5.24 -2.64
C THR A 42 -15.72 6.01 -3.74
N ALA A 43 -16.16 7.24 -4.04
CA ALA A 43 -15.52 8.03 -5.09
C ALA A 43 -14.04 8.24 -4.82
N PHE A 44 -13.64 8.30 -3.55
CA PHE A 44 -12.23 8.49 -3.20
C PHE A 44 -11.35 7.39 -3.79
N ALA A 45 -11.89 6.18 -3.94
CA ALA A 45 -11.07 5.06 -4.43
C ALA A 45 -10.58 5.29 -5.86
N GLY A 46 -11.46 5.79 -6.72
CA GLY A 46 -11.06 6.08 -8.09
C GLY A 46 -10.04 7.21 -8.16
N LEU A 47 -10.25 8.23 -7.36
CA LEU A 47 -9.32 9.37 -7.32
C LEU A 47 -7.96 8.93 -6.78
N LEU A 48 -7.97 8.13 -5.74
CA LEU A 48 -6.73 7.63 -5.16
C LEU A 48 -6.00 6.73 -6.16
N ASN A 49 -6.74 5.87 -6.83
CA ASN A 49 -6.17 4.99 -7.84
C ASN A 49 -5.49 5.81 -8.94
N TYR A 50 -6.19 6.83 -9.43
CA TYR A 50 -5.62 7.68 -10.46
C TYR A 50 -4.36 8.38 -9.97
N ALA A 51 -4.41 8.91 -8.74
CA ALA A 51 -3.27 9.64 -8.18
C ALA A 51 -2.06 8.72 -8.08
N CYS A 52 -2.26 7.48 -7.59
CA CYS A 52 -1.17 6.53 -7.47
C CYS A 52 -0.57 6.20 -8.84
N THR A 53 -1.41 5.97 -9.82
CA THR A 53 -0.97 5.66 -11.17
C THR A 53 -0.18 6.80 -11.77
N SER A 54 -0.75 7.99 -11.71
CA SER A 54 -0.11 9.16 -12.29
C SER A 54 1.20 9.48 -11.59
N LEU A 55 1.20 9.37 -10.27
CA LEU A 55 2.41 9.64 -9.49
C LEU A 55 3.53 8.69 -9.88
N ALA A 56 3.23 7.39 -9.94
CA ALA A 56 4.26 6.40 -10.27
C ALA A 56 4.84 6.66 -11.66
N MET A 57 3.96 6.94 -12.63
CA MET A 57 4.42 7.18 -13.99
C MET A 57 5.27 8.45 -14.07
N ARG A 58 4.87 9.50 -13.35
CA ARG A 58 5.63 10.74 -13.35
C ARG A 58 7.00 10.58 -12.72
N VAL A 59 7.09 9.79 -11.64
CA VAL A 59 8.37 9.54 -11.01
C VAL A 59 9.31 8.81 -11.97
N VAL A 60 8.80 7.78 -12.64
CA VAL A 60 9.61 7.03 -13.59
C VAL A 60 10.05 7.92 -14.75
N GLU A 61 9.13 8.72 -15.28
CA GLU A 61 9.46 9.60 -16.38
C GLU A 61 10.51 10.61 -15.98
N SER A 62 10.35 11.25 -14.83
CA SER A 62 11.31 12.26 -14.36
C SER A 62 12.67 11.66 -14.09
N ARG A 63 12.70 10.49 -13.49
CA ARG A 63 13.96 9.91 -13.05
C ARG A 63 14.71 9.22 -14.17
N PHE A 64 13.98 8.59 -15.10
CA PHE A 64 14.61 7.73 -16.11
C PHE A 64 14.31 8.12 -17.56
N GLY A 65 13.38 9.04 -17.76
CA GLY A 65 13.04 9.48 -19.13
C GLY A 65 12.08 8.55 -19.85
N GLY A 66 11.60 7.51 -19.17
CA GLY A 66 10.63 6.61 -19.80
C GLY A 66 10.62 5.25 -19.14
N ILE A 67 9.69 4.44 -19.60
CA ILE A 67 9.49 3.09 -19.06
C ILE A 67 10.46 2.13 -19.71
N ARG A 68 11.06 1.27 -18.91
CA ARG A 68 11.90 0.17 -19.36
C ARG A 68 11.53 -1.07 -18.56
N TYR A 69 11.99 -2.22 -19.02
CA TYR A 69 11.63 -3.47 -18.36
C TYR A 69 11.98 -3.42 -16.87
N GLY A 70 13.17 -2.94 -16.53
CA GLY A 70 13.58 -2.88 -15.13
C GLY A 70 12.68 -2.00 -14.29
N THR A 71 12.26 -0.85 -14.83
CA THR A 71 11.35 0.03 -14.08
C THR A 71 9.96 -0.57 -13.98
N ILE A 72 9.53 -1.30 -15.00
CA ILE A 72 8.24 -1.98 -14.94
C ILE A 72 8.23 -2.97 -13.77
N ALA A 73 9.26 -3.80 -13.69
CA ALA A 73 9.36 -4.79 -12.62
C ALA A 73 9.42 -4.11 -11.25
N THR A 74 10.20 -3.04 -11.15
CA THR A 74 10.35 -2.34 -9.88
C THR A 74 9.04 -1.70 -9.43
N VAL A 75 8.36 -1.00 -10.34
CA VAL A 75 7.10 -0.34 -9.99
C VAL A 75 6.03 -1.36 -9.63
N THR A 76 5.99 -2.46 -10.40
CA THR A 76 5.07 -3.54 -10.05
C THR A 76 5.30 -4.02 -8.63
N GLY A 77 6.58 -4.21 -8.27
CA GLY A 77 6.94 -4.63 -6.92
C GLY A 77 6.53 -3.61 -5.87
N VAL A 78 6.69 -2.32 -6.16
CA VAL A 78 6.28 -1.28 -5.23
C VAL A 78 4.79 -1.36 -4.95
N PHE A 79 3.97 -1.48 -6.01
CA PHE A 79 2.53 -1.54 -5.81
C PHE A 79 2.14 -2.79 -5.02
N LYS A 80 2.77 -3.92 -5.30
CA LYS A 80 2.49 -5.13 -4.54
C LYS A 80 2.87 -4.96 -3.08
N ASN A 81 4.00 -4.34 -2.82
CA ASN A 81 4.43 -4.10 -1.44
C ASN A 81 3.47 -3.19 -0.70
N VAL A 82 2.97 -2.15 -1.36
CA VAL A 82 2.00 -1.26 -0.73
C VAL A 82 0.74 -2.04 -0.36
N ALA A 83 0.24 -2.85 -1.29
CA ALA A 83 -0.96 -3.64 -1.04
C ALA A 83 -0.74 -4.64 0.08
N ASP A 84 0.39 -5.35 0.06
CA ASP A 84 0.69 -6.37 1.06
C ASP A 84 0.87 -5.76 2.44
N GLU A 85 1.56 -4.63 2.50
CA GLU A 85 1.80 -3.95 3.76
C GLU A 85 0.49 -3.43 4.35
N PHE A 86 -0.34 -2.84 3.51
CA PHE A 86 -1.63 -2.35 3.96
C PHE A 86 -2.48 -3.49 4.50
N TYR A 87 -2.51 -4.60 3.77
CA TYR A 87 -3.27 -5.76 4.22
C TYR A 87 -2.77 -6.25 5.57
N ARG A 88 -1.46 -6.46 5.68
CA ARG A 88 -0.88 -7.03 6.88
C ARG A 88 -1.07 -6.14 8.10
N ARG A 89 -0.93 -4.82 7.91
CA ARG A 89 -0.91 -3.92 9.05
C ARG A 89 -2.26 -3.33 9.40
N VAL A 90 -3.21 -3.36 8.45
CA VAL A 90 -4.52 -2.75 8.66
C VAL A 90 -5.64 -3.76 8.49
N ALA A 91 -5.69 -4.42 7.32
CA ALA A 91 -6.82 -5.30 7.01
C ALA A 91 -6.80 -6.57 7.85
N ALA A 92 -5.64 -7.20 8.01
CA ALA A 92 -5.57 -8.45 8.75
C ALA A 92 -5.92 -8.27 10.23
N PRO A 93 -5.39 -7.26 10.94
CA PRO A 93 -5.83 -7.02 12.31
C PRO A 93 -7.31 -6.73 12.43
N TYR A 94 -7.89 -6.03 11.46
CA TYR A 94 -9.32 -5.79 11.47
C TYR A 94 -10.09 -7.11 11.33
N GLU A 95 -9.65 -7.96 10.40
CA GLU A 95 -10.28 -9.25 10.18
C GLU A 95 -10.17 -10.13 11.42
N ASP A 96 -9.02 -10.09 12.10
CA ASP A 96 -8.85 -10.86 13.32
C ASP A 96 -9.89 -10.47 14.37
N ARG A 97 -10.16 -9.18 14.50
CA ARG A 97 -11.18 -8.73 15.45
C ARG A 97 -12.58 -9.18 15.02
N GLN A 98 -12.84 -9.20 13.72
CA GLN A 98 -14.12 -9.68 13.22
C GLN A 98 -14.29 -11.19 13.50
N ILE A 99 -13.20 -11.94 13.36
CA ILE A 99 -13.22 -13.37 13.66
C ILE A 99 -13.54 -13.58 15.14
N GLU A 100 -12.91 -12.81 16.02
CA GLU A 100 -13.20 -12.91 17.44
C GLU A 100 -14.67 -12.62 17.75
N ALA A 101 -15.22 -11.59 17.13
CA ALA A 101 -16.55 -11.15 17.42
C ALA A 101 -17.62 -12.08 16.84
N ASN A 102 -17.38 -12.58 15.62
CA ASN A 102 -18.42 -13.27 14.85
C ASN A 102 -18.12 -14.73 14.55
N GLY A 103 -16.93 -15.20 14.92
CA GLY A 103 -16.53 -16.58 14.63
C GLY A 103 -15.80 -16.68 13.31
N ASP A 104 -15.01 -17.72 13.20
CA ASP A 104 -14.19 -17.97 12.03
C ASP A 104 -14.87 -18.97 11.10
N VAL A 105 -14.39 -19.06 9.89
CA VAL A 105 -14.74 -20.15 8.98
C VAL A 105 -14.14 -21.42 9.58
N ALA A 106 -14.95 -22.44 9.75
CA ALA A 106 -14.54 -23.64 10.47
C ALA A 106 -13.30 -24.29 9.85
N GLN A 107 -13.23 -24.31 8.53
CA GLN A 107 -12.11 -24.95 7.84
C GLN A 107 -10.81 -24.19 8.06
N TYR A 108 -10.88 -22.86 8.07
CA TYR A 108 -9.67 -22.05 8.34
C TYR A 108 -9.23 -22.22 9.78
N ASP A 109 -10.16 -22.20 10.71
CA ASP A 109 -9.86 -22.38 12.12
C ASP A 109 -9.17 -23.72 12.36
N ALA A 110 -9.70 -24.78 11.79
CA ALA A 110 -9.13 -26.10 11.93
C ALA A 110 -7.72 -26.17 11.33
N ALA A 111 -7.53 -25.57 10.16
CA ALA A 111 -6.24 -25.57 9.51
C ALA A 111 -5.20 -24.82 10.34
N ALA A 112 -5.59 -23.67 10.86
CA ALA A 112 -4.67 -22.87 11.68
C ALA A 112 -4.24 -23.61 12.93
N LYS A 113 -5.18 -24.28 13.57
CA LYS A 113 -4.88 -25.06 14.76
C LYS A 113 -3.94 -26.22 14.45
N ARG A 114 -4.17 -26.88 13.33
CA ARG A 114 -3.30 -27.97 12.92
C ARG A 114 -1.88 -27.50 12.66
N LEU A 115 -1.74 -26.36 12.01
CA LEU A 115 -0.40 -25.83 11.73
C LEU A 115 0.33 -25.48 13.01
N ARG A 116 -0.37 -24.90 13.98
CA ARG A 116 0.25 -24.61 15.26
C ARG A 116 0.73 -25.85 15.97
N LYS A 117 -0.05 -26.92 15.88
CA LYS A 117 0.32 -28.18 16.56
C LYS A 117 1.54 -28.82 15.93
N ARG A 118 1.77 -28.62 14.65
CA ARG A 118 2.89 -29.26 13.98
C ARG A 118 4.22 -28.61 14.26
N ARG A 119 4.19 -27.50 14.96
CA ARG A 119 5.43 -26.84 15.32
C ARG A 119 5.97 -27.41 16.61
#